data_aef3758bc86aa270d4cb2097c11c31b1
#
_entry.id   aef3758bc86aa270d4cb2097c11c31b1
#
_cell.length_a   1.000
_cell.length_b   1.000
_cell.length_c   1.000
_cell.angle_alpha   90.00
_cell.angle_beta   90.00
_cell.angle_gamma   90.00
#
_symmetry.space_group_name_H-M   'P 1'
#
loop_
_entity.id
_entity.type
_entity.pdbx_description
1 polymer ?
#
loop_
_entity_poly.entity_id
_entity_poly.type
_entity_poly.pdbx_seq_one_letter_code
_entity_poly.pdbx_strand_id
1 'polypeptide(L)'
;MKVDNLTTHSEIYTSNVYLLTGDWNTLNDLNTLIDVGRDPSILEKIDSASTGVGKQRVEQVVLTHSHFDHASLLPVIKKIYNPKVFAASPILAYVDVILKGGEILKIADREFEVIYTPGHSNDSICLYCEEEKVLFAGDTPLVIIAKDNKYEEMFINALEYIVTKKIETMYFGHGEPLKVNCKKTLLNSLKNAKNQNL
;
A
#
# COMPACT_ATOMS: atom_id res chain seq x y z
N MET A 1 8.10 13.25 4.27
CA MET A 1 7.41 12.03 4.79
C MET A 1 8.43 10.96 5.12
N LYS A 2 8.25 10.23 6.23
CA LYS A 2 9.08 9.08 6.62
C LYS A 2 8.30 7.79 6.38
N VAL A 3 9.00 6.74 5.96
CA VAL A 3 8.42 5.41 5.68
C VAL A 3 9.23 4.37 6.42
N ASP A 4 8.62 3.72 7.40
CA ASP A 4 9.24 2.66 8.20
C ASP A 4 8.55 1.32 7.89
N ASN A 5 9.31 0.31 7.45
CA ASN A 5 8.80 -1.04 7.28
C ASN A 5 8.90 -1.80 8.62
N LEU A 6 7.76 -2.07 9.23
CA LEU A 6 7.68 -2.71 10.54
C LEU A 6 7.93 -4.23 10.50
N THR A 7 7.89 -4.84 9.33
CA THR A 7 8.01 -6.31 9.16
C THR A 7 9.34 -6.76 8.56
N THR A 8 10.32 -5.86 8.40
CA THR A 8 11.63 -6.14 7.76
C THR A 8 12.34 -7.38 8.32
N HIS A 9 12.13 -7.74 9.56
CA HIS A 9 12.76 -8.91 10.19
C HIS A 9 11.72 -9.84 10.81
N SER A 10 10.53 -9.94 10.18
CA SER A 10 9.52 -10.88 10.65
C SER A 10 9.98 -12.32 10.46
N GLU A 11 9.82 -13.14 11.49
CA GLU A 11 10.13 -14.57 11.46
C GLU A 11 8.98 -15.41 10.88
N ILE A 12 7.83 -14.78 10.65
CA ILE A 12 6.66 -15.45 10.09
C ILE A 12 6.31 -14.86 8.72
N TYR A 13 5.67 -15.64 7.87
CA TYR A 13 5.14 -15.14 6.60
C TYR A 13 4.08 -14.07 6.85
N THR A 14 4.31 -12.88 6.35
CA THR A 14 3.42 -11.71 6.45
C THR A 14 3.73 -10.73 5.34
N SER A 15 2.81 -9.85 5.02
CA SER A 15 3.09 -8.71 4.15
C SER A 15 4.05 -7.72 4.81
N ASN A 16 4.64 -6.85 4.01
CA ASN A 16 5.23 -5.62 4.49
C ASN A 16 4.14 -4.74 5.11
N VAL A 17 4.43 -4.20 6.29
CA VAL A 17 3.59 -3.21 6.98
C VAL A 17 4.37 -1.91 7.05
N TYR A 18 3.87 -0.88 6.39
CA TYR A 18 4.55 0.42 6.37
C TYR A 18 3.87 1.40 7.32
N LEU A 19 4.63 1.95 8.27
CA LEU A 19 4.22 3.10 9.06
C LEU A 19 4.72 4.38 8.39
N LEU A 20 3.79 5.25 8.00
CA LEU A 20 4.08 6.54 7.41
C LEU A 20 3.82 7.65 8.42
N THR A 21 4.81 8.52 8.62
CA THR A 21 4.72 9.69 9.49
C THR A 21 5.19 10.95 8.75
N GLY A 22 4.68 12.12 9.15
CA GLY A 22 5.11 13.39 8.58
C GLY A 22 6.56 13.73 8.91
N ASP A 23 7.17 14.59 8.12
CA ASP A 23 8.56 15.01 8.32
C ASP A 23 8.82 15.62 9.69
N TRP A 24 7.85 16.38 10.20
CA TRP A 24 7.90 17.08 11.47
C TRP A 24 6.98 16.51 12.56
N ASN A 25 6.21 15.47 12.25
CA ASN A 25 5.22 14.86 13.14
C ASN A 25 4.30 15.90 13.78
N THR A 26 3.78 16.84 12.98
CA THR A 26 2.87 17.89 13.46
C THR A 26 1.51 17.30 13.82
N LEU A 27 0.70 18.04 14.60
CA LEU A 27 -0.65 17.59 14.96
C LEU A 27 -1.59 17.38 13.77
N ASN A 28 -1.29 18.03 12.65
CA ASN A 28 -2.08 17.90 11.42
C ASN A 28 -1.66 16.73 10.53
N ASP A 29 -0.50 16.11 10.78
CA ASP A 29 -0.04 14.93 10.04
C ASP A 29 -0.84 13.71 10.49
N LEU A 30 -1.00 12.69 9.64
CA LEU A 30 -1.75 11.49 9.98
C LEU A 30 -0.82 10.26 10.03
N ASN A 31 -0.53 9.75 11.23
CA ASN A 31 0.23 8.51 11.37
C ASN A 31 -0.55 7.36 10.74
N THR A 32 -0.06 6.85 9.61
CA THR A 32 -0.79 5.93 8.76
C THR A 32 -0.08 4.60 8.65
N LEU A 33 -0.79 3.50 8.84
CA LEU A 33 -0.34 2.17 8.41
C LEU A 33 -0.85 1.89 7.00
N ILE A 34 0.05 1.42 6.14
CA ILE A 34 -0.33 0.75 4.89
C ILE A 34 -0.15 -0.74 5.14
N ASP A 35 -1.27 -1.46 5.07
CA ASP A 35 -1.48 -2.82 5.54
C ASP A 35 -1.20 -3.01 7.05
N VAL A 36 -1.60 -4.14 7.59
CA VAL A 36 -1.41 -4.46 9.01
C VAL A 36 -0.74 -5.82 9.24
N GLY A 37 -0.57 -6.61 8.18
CA GLY A 37 0.11 -7.88 8.25
C GLY A 37 -0.58 -8.91 9.15
N ARG A 38 0.23 -9.87 9.61
CA ARG A 38 -0.18 -10.90 10.57
C ARG A 38 0.82 -11.14 11.71
N ASP A 39 1.96 -10.45 11.70
CA ASP A 39 2.99 -10.57 12.72
C ASP A 39 2.70 -9.60 13.88
N PRO A 40 2.30 -10.11 15.07
CA PRO A 40 1.99 -9.25 16.22
C PRO A 40 3.20 -8.46 16.74
N SER A 41 4.43 -8.79 16.35
CA SER A 41 5.63 -8.03 16.74
C SER A 41 5.60 -6.57 16.24
N ILE A 42 4.76 -6.25 15.25
CA ILE A 42 4.59 -4.86 14.80
C ILE A 42 4.02 -3.96 15.89
N LEU A 43 3.28 -4.48 16.89
CA LEU A 43 2.68 -3.68 17.96
C LEU A 43 3.76 -2.99 18.80
N GLU A 44 4.81 -3.72 19.21
CA GLU A 44 5.94 -3.15 19.94
C GLU A 44 6.70 -2.11 19.10
N LYS A 45 6.83 -2.36 17.79
CA LYS A 45 7.47 -1.42 16.86
C LYS A 45 6.66 -0.15 16.68
N ILE A 46 5.32 -0.24 16.60
CA ILE A 46 4.41 0.91 16.56
C ILE A 46 4.54 1.72 17.87
N ASP A 47 4.55 1.04 19.02
CA ASP A 47 4.61 1.71 20.32
C ASP A 47 5.97 2.39 20.57
N SER A 48 7.04 1.88 19.99
CA SER A 48 8.37 2.47 20.06
C SER A 48 8.65 3.53 18.99
N ALA A 49 7.81 3.63 17.96
CA ALA A 49 7.99 4.58 16.87
C ALA A 49 7.80 6.03 17.33
N SER A 50 8.55 6.95 16.70
CA SER A 50 8.41 8.39 16.93
C SER A 50 7.23 8.95 16.12
N THR A 51 6.04 8.93 16.70
CA THR A 51 4.79 9.32 16.03
C THR A 51 4.30 10.74 16.36
N GLY A 52 5.06 11.49 17.13
CA GLY A 52 4.75 12.85 17.55
C GLY A 52 4.11 12.94 18.94
N VAL A 53 4.36 14.06 19.63
CA VAL A 53 3.84 14.32 20.97
C VAL A 53 2.35 14.68 20.91
N GLY A 54 1.55 14.05 21.75
CA GLY A 54 0.10 14.32 21.83
C GLY A 54 -0.72 13.71 20.69
N LYS A 55 -0.12 12.85 19.86
CA LYS A 55 -0.80 12.16 18.76
C LYS A 55 -1.09 10.69 19.09
N GLN A 56 -2.06 10.12 18.40
CA GLN A 56 -2.25 8.68 18.39
C GLN A 56 -1.10 8.00 17.63
N ARG A 57 -0.72 6.79 18.05
CA ARG A 57 0.32 6.00 17.38
C ARG A 57 -0.08 5.66 15.94
N VAL A 58 -1.35 5.29 15.76
CA VAL A 58 -1.95 5.00 14.45
C VAL A 58 -3.28 5.74 14.36
N GLU A 59 -3.39 6.70 13.45
CA GLU A 59 -4.60 7.51 13.23
C GLU A 59 -5.44 6.95 12.09
N GLN A 60 -4.79 6.31 11.12
CA GLN A 60 -5.48 5.62 10.03
C GLN A 60 -4.74 4.38 9.54
N VAL A 61 -5.51 3.50 8.90
CA VAL A 61 -5.03 2.32 8.19
C VAL A 61 -5.56 2.37 6.77
N VAL A 62 -4.73 2.11 5.78
CA VAL A 62 -5.14 1.88 4.40
C VAL A 62 -4.71 0.48 4.02
N LEU A 63 -5.68 -0.39 3.74
CA LEU A 63 -5.38 -1.75 3.27
C LEU A 63 -5.27 -1.75 1.75
N THR A 64 -4.19 -2.32 1.22
CA THR A 64 -4.00 -2.46 -0.21
C THR A 64 -4.95 -3.50 -0.80
N HIS A 65 -5.28 -4.53 -0.04
CA HIS A 65 -6.31 -5.54 -0.35
C HIS A 65 -6.61 -6.41 0.89
N SER A 66 -7.58 -7.32 0.77
CA SER A 66 -8.13 -8.06 1.91
C SER A 66 -7.49 -9.42 2.18
N HIS A 67 -6.41 -9.81 1.50
CA HIS A 67 -5.75 -11.08 1.78
C HIS A 67 -5.27 -11.15 3.23
N PHE A 68 -5.30 -12.35 3.75
CA PHE A 68 -5.09 -12.64 5.16
C PHE A 68 -3.72 -12.14 5.68
N ASP A 69 -2.66 -12.24 4.91
CA ASP A 69 -1.34 -11.79 5.31
C ASP A 69 -1.15 -10.27 5.28
N HIS A 70 -2.13 -9.52 4.74
CA HIS A 70 -2.20 -8.06 4.76
C HIS A 70 -3.16 -7.53 5.83
N ALA A 71 -4.24 -8.26 6.16
CA ALA A 71 -5.36 -7.75 6.95
C ALA A 71 -5.59 -8.45 8.30
N SER A 72 -4.85 -9.50 8.64
CA SER A 72 -5.11 -10.34 9.83
C SER A 72 -5.10 -9.58 11.14
N LEU A 73 -4.22 -8.61 11.32
CA LEU A 73 -4.12 -7.85 12.56
C LEU A 73 -5.12 -6.69 12.66
N LEU A 74 -5.95 -6.45 11.63
CA LEU A 74 -6.89 -5.33 11.63
C LEU A 74 -7.77 -5.28 12.89
N PRO A 75 -8.38 -6.40 13.37
CA PRO A 75 -9.19 -6.37 14.59
C PRO A 75 -8.39 -5.93 15.83
N VAL A 76 -7.13 -6.33 15.92
CA VAL A 76 -6.24 -6.00 17.03
C VAL A 76 -5.84 -4.52 16.98
N ILE A 77 -5.41 -4.05 15.80
CA ILE A 77 -5.06 -2.64 15.55
C ILE A 77 -6.26 -1.73 15.83
N LYS A 78 -7.47 -2.11 15.35
CA LYS A 78 -8.71 -1.36 15.61
C LYS A 78 -9.03 -1.28 17.09
N LYS A 79 -8.83 -2.37 17.83
CA LYS A 79 -9.09 -2.43 19.28
C LYS A 79 -8.11 -1.57 20.09
N ILE A 80 -6.82 -1.56 19.72
CA ILE A 80 -5.77 -0.87 20.50
C ILE A 80 -5.72 0.62 20.18
N TYR A 81 -5.69 0.97 18.88
CA TYR A 81 -5.44 2.35 18.42
C TYR A 81 -6.68 3.05 17.90
N ASN A 82 -7.76 2.31 17.61
CA ASN A 82 -9.02 2.82 17.02
C ASN A 82 -8.81 3.75 15.78
N PRO A 83 -7.97 3.38 14.82
CA PRO A 83 -7.73 4.19 13.64
C PRO A 83 -8.96 4.24 12.73
N LYS A 84 -9.01 5.24 11.85
CA LYS A 84 -9.92 5.23 10.70
C LYS A 84 -9.39 4.26 9.64
N VAL A 85 -10.21 3.33 9.17
CA VAL A 85 -9.81 2.25 8.25
C VAL A 85 -10.39 2.46 6.87
N PHE A 86 -9.52 2.42 5.87
CA PHE A 86 -9.82 2.55 4.44
C PHE A 86 -9.44 1.26 3.72
N ALA A 87 -10.30 0.75 2.85
CA ALA A 87 -10.04 -0.38 1.97
C ALA A 87 -11.00 -0.38 0.78
N ALA A 88 -10.67 -1.04 -0.30
CA ALA A 88 -11.62 -1.26 -1.40
C ALA A 88 -12.50 -2.51 -1.20
N SER A 89 -12.26 -3.31 -0.16
CA SER A 89 -13.06 -4.48 0.16
C SER A 89 -14.39 -4.11 0.81
N PRO A 90 -15.54 -4.47 0.22
CA PRO A 90 -16.86 -4.20 0.80
C PRO A 90 -17.26 -5.21 1.89
N ILE A 91 -16.51 -6.31 2.04
CA ILE A 91 -16.86 -7.43 2.94
C ILE A 91 -15.94 -7.54 4.16
N LEU A 92 -14.82 -6.81 4.17
CA LEU A 92 -13.87 -6.86 5.27
C LEU A 92 -14.43 -6.11 6.49
N ALA A 93 -14.47 -6.79 7.64
CA ALA A 93 -14.91 -6.18 8.89
C ALA A 93 -13.97 -5.04 9.32
N TYR A 94 -14.51 -4.06 10.07
CA TYR A 94 -13.80 -2.90 10.61
C TYR A 94 -13.36 -1.85 9.58
N VAL A 95 -13.78 -1.94 8.33
CA VAL A 95 -13.56 -0.88 7.33
C VAL A 95 -14.57 0.24 7.56
N ASP A 96 -14.06 1.46 7.74
CA ASP A 96 -14.89 2.66 7.95
C ASP A 96 -15.24 3.35 6.62
N VAL A 97 -14.36 3.25 5.61
CA VAL A 97 -14.53 3.89 4.29
C VAL A 97 -14.16 2.93 3.18
N ILE A 98 -15.10 2.72 2.26
CA ILE A 98 -14.86 1.90 1.06
C ILE A 98 -14.29 2.78 -0.05
N LEU A 99 -13.09 2.44 -0.53
CA LEU A 99 -12.40 3.10 -1.63
C LEU A 99 -12.86 2.51 -2.97
N LYS A 100 -12.88 3.35 -4.00
CA LYS A 100 -13.30 2.96 -5.37
C LYS A 100 -12.26 3.25 -6.44
N GLY A 101 -11.21 4.00 -6.08
CA GLY A 101 -10.21 4.53 -6.99
C GLY A 101 -10.53 5.94 -7.45
N GLY A 102 -9.50 6.78 -7.53
CA GLY A 102 -9.59 8.21 -7.85
C GLY A 102 -9.70 9.12 -6.63
N GLU A 103 -9.87 8.58 -5.41
CA GLU A 103 -9.86 9.39 -4.19
C GLU A 103 -8.45 9.91 -3.90
N ILE A 104 -8.39 11.10 -3.29
CA ILE A 104 -7.17 11.64 -2.72
C ILE A 104 -7.24 11.49 -1.20
N LEU A 105 -6.29 10.76 -0.65
CA LEU A 105 -6.16 10.56 0.79
C LEU A 105 -4.98 11.36 1.32
N LYS A 106 -5.17 12.05 2.44
CA LYS A 106 -4.03 12.54 3.21
C LYS A 106 -3.42 11.38 4.00
N ILE A 107 -2.15 11.09 3.73
CA ILE A 107 -1.34 10.07 4.41
C ILE A 107 -0.07 10.76 4.91
N ALA A 108 0.21 10.64 6.20
CA ALA A 108 1.24 11.44 6.85
C ALA A 108 1.00 12.95 6.63
N ASP A 109 1.91 13.62 5.96
CA ASP A 109 1.84 15.05 5.59
C ASP A 109 1.72 15.26 4.07
N ARG A 110 1.34 14.22 3.31
CA ARG A 110 1.25 14.21 1.83
C ARG A 110 -0.13 13.78 1.33
N GLU A 111 -0.41 14.12 0.08
CA GLU A 111 -1.59 13.64 -0.64
C GLU A 111 -1.25 12.40 -1.48
N PHE A 112 -2.09 11.39 -1.39
CA PHE A 112 -1.97 10.14 -2.11
C PHE A 112 -3.22 9.90 -2.96
N GLU A 113 -3.02 9.62 -4.23
CA GLU A 113 -4.05 9.15 -5.12
C GLU A 113 -4.26 7.64 -4.93
N VAL A 114 -5.52 7.24 -4.75
CA VAL A 114 -5.92 5.84 -4.74
C VAL A 114 -6.12 5.39 -6.18
N ILE A 115 -5.38 4.37 -6.61
CA ILE A 115 -5.52 3.77 -7.95
C ILE A 115 -6.08 2.36 -7.78
N TYR A 116 -7.28 2.11 -8.31
CA TYR A 116 -7.88 0.78 -8.29
C TYR A 116 -7.16 -0.13 -9.29
N THR A 117 -6.64 -1.28 -8.82
CA THR A 117 -5.76 -2.18 -9.58
C THR A 117 -6.21 -3.63 -9.46
N PRO A 118 -7.45 -3.98 -9.86
CA PRO A 118 -7.94 -5.35 -9.75
C PRO A 118 -7.08 -6.28 -10.62
N GLY A 119 -6.79 -7.47 -10.12
CA GLY A 119 -5.94 -8.45 -10.82
C GLY A 119 -5.39 -9.49 -9.88
N HIS A 120 -4.57 -9.11 -8.89
CA HIS A 120 -4.15 -10.00 -7.81
C HIS A 120 -5.36 -10.37 -6.92
N SER A 121 -6.18 -9.38 -6.59
CA SER A 121 -7.51 -9.54 -5.99
C SER A 121 -8.46 -8.48 -6.55
N ASN A 122 -9.77 -8.70 -6.37
CA ASN A 122 -10.80 -7.77 -6.86
C ASN A 122 -10.85 -6.45 -6.07
N ASP A 123 -10.19 -6.37 -4.92
CA ASP A 123 -10.14 -5.20 -4.06
C ASP A 123 -8.74 -4.60 -3.95
N SER A 124 -7.84 -4.96 -4.88
CA SER A 124 -6.48 -4.42 -4.91
C SER A 124 -6.47 -2.95 -5.30
N ILE A 125 -5.69 -2.17 -4.55
CA ILE A 125 -5.39 -0.77 -4.83
C ILE A 125 -3.90 -0.50 -4.73
N CYS A 126 -3.46 0.51 -5.47
CA CYS A 126 -2.16 1.16 -5.27
C CYS A 126 -2.37 2.57 -4.70
N LEU A 127 -1.38 3.08 -3.97
CA LEU A 127 -1.37 4.43 -3.43
C LEU A 127 -0.20 5.20 -4.03
N TYR A 128 -0.48 6.26 -4.78
CA TYR A 128 0.54 7.06 -5.46
C TYR A 128 0.66 8.45 -4.84
N CYS A 129 1.88 8.85 -4.47
CA CYS A 129 2.21 10.20 -4.07
C CYS A 129 3.08 10.87 -5.13
N GLU A 130 2.56 11.93 -5.77
CA GLU A 130 3.28 12.65 -6.83
C GLU A 130 4.47 13.43 -6.27
N GLU A 131 4.32 14.08 -5.11
CA GLU A 131 5.36 14.89 -4.48
C GLU A 131 6.59 14.06 -4.13
N GLU A 132 6.39 12.88 -3.55
CA GLU A 132 7.46 11.96 -3.15
C GLU A 132 7.87 11.01 -4.30
N LYS A 133 7.09 10.95 -5.39
CA LYS A 133 7.26 10.04 -6.53
C LYS A 133 7.31 8.56 -6.10
N VAL A 134 6.48 8.20 -5.14
CA VAL A 134 6.40 6.85 -4.59
C VAL A 134 5.08 6.19 -4.91
N LEU A 135 5.11 4.87 -5.05
CA LEU A 135 3.94 4.03 -5.23
C LEU A 135 3.97 2.88 -4.22
N PHE A 136 2.94 2.74 -3.41
CA PHE A 136 2.69 1.54 -2.62
C PHE A 136 1.77 0.65 -3.42
N ALA A 137 2.26 -0.52 -3.80
CA ALA A 137 1.62 -1.40 -4.77
C ALA A 137 0.85 -2.56 -4.14
N GLY A 138 1.05 -2.82 -2.83
CA GLY A 138 0.61 -4.10 -2.26
C GLY A 138 1.14 -5.26 -3.10
N ASP A 139 0.27 -6.19 -3.44
CA ASP A 139 0.60 -7.36 -4.26
C ASP A 139 0.20 -7.18 -5.74
N THR A 140 -0.16 -5.96 -6.14
CA THR A 140 -0.40 -5.67 -7.56
C THR A 140 0.82 -6.04 -8.39
N PRO A 141 0.69 -6.89 -9.45
CA PRO A 141 1.84 -7.42 -10.20
C PRO A 141 2.44 -6.37 -11.13
N LEU A 142 3.26 -5.46 -10.58
CA LEU A 142 3.93 -4.40 -11.33
C LEU A 142 5.27 -4.80 -11.94
N VAL A 143 5.78 -6.00 -11.62
CA VAL A 143 7.02 -6.57 -12.18
C VAL A 143 6.67 -7.86 -12.93
N ILE A 144 6.30 -7.71 -14.22
CA ILE A 144 5.87 -8.82 -15.08
C ILE A 144 7.02 -9.24 -15.99
N ILE A 145 7.60 -10.41 -15.72
CA ILE A 145 8.69 -10.99 -16.50
C ILE A 145 8.18 -12.08 -17.44
N ALA A 146 7.28 -12.94 -16.94
CA ALA A 146 6.71 -14.04 -17.71
C ALA A 146 5.74 -13.54 -18.79
N LYS A 147 5.62 -14.31 -19.88
CA LYS A 147 4.76 -13.96 -21.02
C LYS A 147 3.56 -14.91 -21.13
N ASP A 148 3.28 -15.69 -20.10
CA ASP A 148 2.34 -16.82 -20.17
C ASP A 148 1.04 -16.58 -19.36
N ASN A 149 0.94 -15.46 -18.63
CA ASN A 149 -0.23 -15.13 -17.82
C ASN A 149 -1.17 -14.20 -18.60
N LYS A 150 -2.44 -14.53 -18.66
CA LYS A 150 -3.46 -13.61 -19.17
C LYS A 150 -3.84 -12.65 -18.05
N TYR A 151 -3.90 -11.38 -18.39
CA TYR A 151 -4.34 -10.31 -17.49
C TYR A 151 -5.67 -9.75 -17.96
N GLU A 152 -6.54 -9.42 -17.01
CA GLU A 152 -7.83 -8.79 -17.30
C GLU A 152 -7.62 -7.36 -17.83
N GLU A 153 -8.55 -6.91 -18.68
CA GLU A 153 -8.49 -5.58 -19.29
C GLU A 153 -8.44 -4.45 -18.23
N MET A 154 -9.18 -4.61 -17.13
CA MET A 154 -9.18 -3.63 -16.05
C MET A 154 -7.80 -3.46 -15.41
N PHE A 155 -7.06 -4.55 -15.23
CA PHE A 155 -5.69 -4.49 -14.73
C PHE A 155 -4.75 -3.82 -15.74
N ILE A 156 -4.87 -4.16 -17.03
CA ILE A 156 -4.05 -3.55 -18.10
C ILE A 156 -4.27 -2.04 -18.13
N ASN A 157 -5.53 -1.58 -18.06
CA ASN A 157 -5.88 -0.15 -18.03
C ASN A 157 -5.29 0.55 -16.80
N ALA A 158 -5.32 -0.10 -15.62
CA ALA A 158 -4.69 0.43 -14.42
C ALA A 158 -3.17 0.52 -14.57
N LEU A 159 -2.53 -0.50 -15.16
CA LEU A 159 -1.08 -0.50 -15.40
C LEU A 159 -0.69 0.57 -16.44
N GLU A 160 -1.50 0.78 -17.48
CA GLU A 160 -1.32 1.90 -18.43
C GLU A 160 -1.34 3.25 -17.72
N TYR A 161 -2.30 3.43 -16.83
CA TYR A 161 -2.40 4.65 -16.04
C TYR A 161 -1.19 4.84 -15.12
N ILE A 162 -0.78 3.80 -14.37
CA ILE A 162 0.40 3.83 -13.51
C ILE A 162 1.67 4.17 -14.31
N VAL A 163 1.81 3.65 -15.52
CA VAL A 163 2.94 3.96 -16.40
C VAL A 163 3.01 5.45 -16.75
N THR A 164 1.92 6.20 -16.74
CA THR A 164 1.97 7.67 -16.96
C THR A 164 2.59 8.44 -15.81
N LYS A 165 2.61 7.88 -14.60
CA LYS A 165 3.08 8.55 -13.39
C LYS A 165 4.61 8.64 -13.33
N LYS A 166 5.10 9.62 -12.57
CA LYS A 166 6.53 9.76 -12.23
C LYS A 166 6.80 8.96 -10.96
N ILE A 167 7.32 7.75 -11.11
CA ILE A 167 7.59 6.85 -9.97
C ILE A 167 9.09 6.58 -9.91
N GLU A 168 9.70 6.94 -8.77
CA GLU A 168 11.11 6.69 -8.47
C GLU A 168 11.30 5.55 -7.46
N THR A 169 10.29 5.29 -6.61
CA THR A 169 10.30 4.14 -5.68
C THR A 169 8.95 3.41 -5.72
N MET A 170 9.00 2.09 -5.79
CA MET A 170 7.83 1.22 -5.59
C MET A 170 8.02 0.38 -4.34
N TYR A 171 7.05 0.47 -3.43
CA TYR A 171 6.94 -0.35 -2.22
C TYR A 171 5.93 -1.47 -2.47
N PHE A 172 6.32 -2.71 -2.20
CA PHE A 172 5.52 -3.90 -2.45
C PHE A 172 4.98 -4.50 -1.15
N GLY A 173 3.93 -5.31 -1.25
CA GLY A 173 3.43 -6.11 -0.14
C GLY A 173 4.45 -7.16 0.33
N HIS A 174 5.34 -7.60 -0.57
CA HIS A 174 6.41 -8.54 -0.24
C HIS A 174 7.74 -8.13 -0.85
N GLY A 175 8.84 -8.42 -0.14
CA GLY A 175 10.20 -8.16 -0.59
C GLY A 175 10.64 -6.71 -0.43
N GLU A 176 11.76 -6.39 -1.07
CA GLU A 176 12.40 -5.08 -0.97
C GLU A 176 11.78 -4.06 -1.92
N PRO A 177 11.77 -2.77 -1.58
CA PRO A 177 11.36 -1.71 -2.48
C PRO A 177 12.23 -1.62 -3.74
N LEU A 178 11.62 -1.40 -4.89
CA LEU A 178 12.34 -1.09 -6.11
C LEU A 178 12.61 0.41 -6.21
N LYS A 179 13.89 0.79 -6.21
CA LYS A 179 14.36 2.20 -6.23
C LYS A 179 15.13 2.58 -7.50
N VAL A 180 15.30 1.67 -8.42
CA VAL A 180 16.07 1.88 -9.66
C VAL A 180 15.27 1.37 -10.85
N ASN A 181 15.31 2.12 -11.95
CA ASN A 181 14.65 1.71 -13.20
C ASN A 181 13.12 1.49 -13.10
N CYS A 182 12.41 2.08 -12.13
CA CYS A 182 10.96 1.89 -11.95
C CYS A 182 10.19 2.11 -13.25
N LYS A 183 10.43 3.21 -13.97
CA LYS A 183 9.78 3.49 -15.25
C LYS A 183 10.04 2.43 -16.32
N LYS A 184 11.29 1.98 -16.43
CA LYS A 184 11.66 0.92 -17.40
C LYS A 184 10.98 -0.40 -17.05
N THR A 185 10.95 -0.73 -15.77
CA THR A 185 10.27 -1.94 -15.27
C THR A 185 8.78 -1.91 -15.60
N LEU A 186 8.09 -0.81 -15.29
CA LEU A 186 6.67 -0.65 -15.57
C LEU A 186 6.35 -0.72 -17.07
N LEU A 187 7.16 -0.08 -17.93
CA LEU A 187 7.00 -0.15 -19.37
C LEU A 187 7.17 -1.58 -19.91
N ASN A 188 8.17 -2.30 -19.40
CA ASN A 188 8.39 -3.71 -19.78
C ASN A 188 7.21 -4.59 -19.31
N SER A 189 6.73 -4.37 -18.09
CA SER A 189 5.57 -5.09 -17.54
C SER A 189 4.32 -4.86 -18.36
N LEU A 190 4.04 -3.62 -18.75
CA LEU A 190 2.91 -3.29 -19.61
C LEU A 190 3.03 -3.97 -20.97
N LYS A 191 4.22 -3.93 -21.59
CA LYS A 191 4.48 -4.63 -22.85
C LYS A 191 4.25 -6.13 -22.73
N ASN A 192 4.75 -6.74 -21.64
CA ASN A 192 4.58 -8.17 -21.40
C ASN A 192 3.11 -8.53 -21.17
N ALA A 193 2.38 -7.75 -20.37
CA ALA A 193 0.96 -7.96 -20.12
C ALA A 193 0.11 -7.87 -21.40
N LYS A 194 0.38 -6.89 -22.27
CA LYS A 194 -0.36 -6.73 -23.55
C LYS A 194 -0.08 -7.80 -24.59
N ASN A 195 1.16 -8.27 -24.69
CA ASN A 195 1.54 -9.29 -25.69
C ASN A 195 0.91 -10.65 -25.43
N GLN A 196 0.21 -10.83 -24.34
CA GLN A 196 -0.47 -12.06 -23.94
C GLN A 196 -1.95 -12.08 -24.32
N ASN A 197 -2.47 -10.95 -24.73
CA ASN A 197 -3.87 -10.78 -25.15
C ASN A 197 -4.02 -10.74 -26.69
N LEU A 198 -2.94 -11.03 -27.42
CA LEU A 198 -2.93 -11.22 -28.88
C LEU A 198 -2.82 -12.71 -29.21
#